data_a9dbe97c02929e4a0ffc5c652932e31d
#
_entry.id   a9dbe97c02929e4a0ffc5c652932e31d
#
_cell.length_a   1.000
_cell.length_b   1.000
_cell.length_c   1.000
_cell.angle_alpha   90.00
_cell.angle_beta   90.00
_cell.angle_gamma   90.00
#
_symmetry.space_group_name_H-M   'P 1'
#
loop_
_entity.id
_entity.type
_entity.pdbx_description
1 polymer ?
#
loop_
_entity_poly.entity_id
_entity_poly.type
_entity_poly.pdbx_seq_one_letter_code
_entity_poly.pdbx_strand_id
1 'polypeptide(L)'
;MNMSQERHGTYLIEVAMTSRETFEYECVIVGGGPAGLTAAVYLARFQRRVLIIDAGQSRARWIPISHNVPGFVDGIGGPELLARMRSQTDAYDVPVLEATVDDIKPAKGGFEVTAGTRVITARRVLLATGIVDNVPELPSLAASLYGGALRLCPICDGYEATGQSIAVYGPPGRAAAEAMFLRTYSDRVTLLPATSEEMDPAVAEQLSRRGIAVSPVPTEVNVGHKEVQVRAADGVTQRYDVLYPALGAVVQSDLARVLGAECEEAGCIVVDHQQRTNIEGLYAAGDVVHELNQISVALGHAAIAATDIHNSLAREDGERLG
;
A
#
# COMPACT_ATOMS: atom_id res chain seq x y z
N MET A 1 -16.51 86.09 2.38
CA MET A 1 -15.13 86.05 2.92
C MET A 1 -15.15 85.11 4.06
N ASN A 2 -14.68 84.01 3.89
CA ASN A 2 -13.95 83.05 4.74
C ASN A 2 -14.16 81.63 4.23
N MET A 3 -13.11 81.14 3.65
CA MET A 3 -13.05 79.78 3.14
C MET A 3 -12.66 78.85 4.28
N SER A 4 -13.52 77.92 4.66
CA SER A 4 -13.23 76.81 5.58
C SER A 4 -12.67 75.65 4.80
N GLN A 5 -11.42 75.31 5.05
CA GLN A 5 -10.76 74.14 4.55
C GLN A 5 -11.27 72.87 5.25
N GLU A 6 -11.94 72.00 4.50
CA GLU A 6 -12.18 70.61 4.93
C GLU A 6 -10.95 69.78 4.71
N ARG A 7 -10.38 69.22 5.76
CA ARG A 7 -9.31 68.21 5.73
C ARG A 7 -9.94 66.86 5.53
N HIS A 8 -9.72 66.27 4.36
CA HIS A 8 -9.97 64.85 4.13
C HIS A 8 -8.88 64.04 4.79
N GLY A 9 -9.20 63.36 5.88
CA GLY A 9 -8.34 62.35 6.51
C GLY A 9 -8.42 61.04 5.70
N THR A 10 -7.34 60.76 4.98
CA THR A 10 -7.17 59.46 4.31
C THR A 10 -6.78 58.44 5.37
N TYR A 11 -7.71 57.57 5.76
CA TYR A 11 -7.40 56.37 6.55
C TYR A 11 -6.72 55.36 5.63
N LEU A 12 -5.39 55.24 5.74
CA LEU A 12 -4.64 54.11 5.20
C LEU A 12 -4.96 52.90 6.10
N ILE A 13 -5.79 52.00 5.60
CA ILE A 13 -5.92 50.65 6.19
C ILE A 13 -4.66 49.91 5.77
N GLU A 14 -3.69 49.83 6.67
CA GLU A 14 -2.57 48.94 6.57
C GLU A 14 -3.11 47.50 6.76
N VAL A 15 -3.44 46.84 5.63
CA VAL A 15 -3.71 45.43 5.63
C VAL A 15 -2.36 44.74 5.91
N ALA A 16 -2.16 44.32 7.14
CA ALA A 16 -1.05 43.46 7.50
C ALA A 16 -1.14 42.19 6.64
N MET A 17 -0.42 42.16 5.54
CA MET A 17 -0.13 40.91 4.81
C MET A 17 0.75 40.07 5.73
N THR A 18 0.10 39.20 6.52
CA THR A 18 0.80 38.10 7.15
C THR A 18 1.51 37.34 6.03
N SER A 19 2.83 37.29 6.07
CA SER A 19 3.64 36.50 5.14
C SER A 19 3.16 35.04 5.25
N ARG A 20 2.35 34.59 4.29
CA ARG A 20 2.07 33.17 4.14
C ARG A 20 3.40 32.49 3.89
N GLU A 21 3.81 31.61 4.77
CA GLU A 21 4.95 30.75 4.50
C GLU A 21 4.66 30.01 3.18
N THR A 22 5.56 30.16 2.18
CA THR A 22 5.36 29.55 0.87
C THR A 22 5.92 28.14 0.92
N PHE A 23 5.05 27.15 1.06
CA PHE A 23 5.41 25.74 0.89
C PHE A 23 5.79 25.44 -0.56
N GLU A 24 6.81 24.59 -0.75
CA GLU A 24 7.24 24.15 -2.08
C GLU A 24 6.12 23.36 -2.78
N TYR A 25 5.42 22.48 -2.02
CA TYR A 25 4.28 21.70 -2.51
C TYR A 25 3.05 21.85 -1.60
N GLU A 26 1.87 21.67 -2.17
CA GLU A 26 0.63 21.60 -1.40
C GLU A 26 0.43 20.21 -0.82
N CYS A 27 0.90 19.17 -1.52
CA CYS A 27 0.93 17.80 -1.02
C CYS A 27 2.19 17.07 -1.48
N VAL A 28 2.87 16.40 -0.54
CA VAL A 28 3.89 15.40 -0.84
C VAL A 28 3.28 14.02 -0.65
N ILE A 29 3.43 13.15 -1.65
CA ILE A 29 3.00 11.76 -1.64
C ILE A 29 4.24 10.88 -1.47
N VAL A 30 4.25 10.04 -0.44
CA VAL A 30 5.33 9.11 -0.15
C VAL A 30 4.95 7.72 -0.63
N GLY A 31 5.58 7.28 -1.73
CA GLY A 31 5.34 6.02 -2.41
C GLY A 31 4.67 6.15 -3.77
N GLY A 32 5.27 5.54 -4.79
CA GLY A 32 4.81 5.51 -6.19
C GLY A 32 4.10 4.21 -6.58
N GLY A 33 3.42 3.57 -5.62
CA GLY A 33 2.53 2.45 -5.89
C GLY A 33 1.15 2.89 -6.42
N PRO A 34 0.20 1.94 -6.60
CA PRO A 34 -1.14 2.24 -7.13
C PRO A 34 -1.86 3.35 -6.37
N ALA A 35 -1.78 3.37 -5.03
CA ALA A 35 -2.39 4.43 -4.22
C ALA A 35 -1.75 5.79 -4.48
N GLY A 36 -0.41 5.90 -4.41
CA GLY A 36 0.28 7.17 -4.58
C GLY A 36 0.11 7.76 -5.97
N LEU A 37 0.26 6.94 -7.02
CA LEU A 37 0.07 7.38 -8.41
C LEU A 37 -1.37 7.84 -8.67
N THR A 38 -2.37 7.14 -8.11
CA THR A 38 -3.78 7.55 -8.22
C THR A 38 -4.02 8.89 -7.53
N ALA A 39 -3.56 9.05 -6.28
CA ALA A 39 -3.72 10.30 -5.55
C ALA A 39 -3.07 11.47 -6.29
N ALA A 40 -1.89 11.25 -6.87
CA ALA A 40 -1.19 12.26 -7.67
C ALA A 40 -2.00 12.73 -8.88
N VAL A 41 -2.60 11.81 -9.63
CA VAL A 41 -3.49 12.14 -10.75
C VAL A 41 -4.67 12.98 -10.29
N TYR A 42 -5.34 12.59 -9.19
CA TYR A 42 -6.49 13.33 -8.66
C TYR A 42 -6.09 14.76 -8.24
N LEU A 43 -5.03 14.88 -7.45
CA LEU A 43 -4.56 16.19 -6.95
C LEU A 43 -4.09 17.09 -8.08
N ALA A 44 -3.34 16.56 -9.05
CA ALA A 44 -2.91 17.33 -10.23
C ALA A 44 -4.11 17.82 -11.06
N ARG A 45 -5.15 16.99 -11.23
CA ARG A 45 -6.39 17.40 -11.91
C ARG A 45 -7.19 18.42 -11.10
N PHE A 46 -7.03 18.49 -9.79
CA PHE A 46 -7.52 19.57 -8.92
C PHE A 46 -6.59 20.81 -8.95
N GLN A 47 -5.58 20.81 -9.82
CA GLN A 47 -4.58 21.89 -9.98
C GLN A 47 -3.78 22.17 -8.71
N ARG A 48 -3.54 21.14 -7.88
CA ARG A 48 -2.68 21.22 -6.69
C ARG A 48 -1.24 20.92 -7.06
N ARG A 49 -0.30 21.64 -6.45
CA ARG A 49 1.15 21.39 -6.61
C ARG A 49 1.53 20.17 -5.80
N VAL A 50 1.86 19.07 -6.49
CA VAL A 50 2.12 17.75 -5.91
C VAL A 50 3.52 17.27 -6.26
N LEU A 51 4.16 16.58 -5.33
CA LEU A 51 5.38 15.82 -5.55
C LEU A 51 5.15 14.38 -5.12
N ILE A 52 5.60 13.41 -5.93
CA ILE A 52 5.76 12.01 -5.50
C ILE A 52 7.21 11.79 -5.11
N ILE A 53 7.45 11.17 -3.95
CA ILE A 53 8.76 10.64 -3.57
C ILE A 53 8.64 9.12 -3.55
N ASP A 54 9.39 8.44 -4.42
CA ASP A 54 9.26 7.00 -4.66
C ASP A 54 10.61 6.29 -4.65
N ALA A 55 10.76 5.32 -3.76
CA ALA A 55 11.95 4.46 -3.68
C ALA A 55 11.97 3.33 -4.74
N GLY A 56 10.94 3.24 -5.61
CA GLY A 56 10.84 2.21 -6.64
C GLY A 56 10.54 0.80 -6.10
N GLN A 57 10.04 0.68 -4.86
CA GLN A 57 9.84 -0.60 -4.18
C GLN A 57 8.36 -1.05 -4.12
N SER A 58 7.51 -0.55 -5.01
CA SER A 58 6.08 -0.91 -5.00
C SER A 58 5.88 -2.43 -5.03
N ARG A 59 5.04 -2.94 -4.10
CA ARG A 59 4.60 -4.34 -4.07
C ARG A 59 4.02 -4.81 -5.40
N ALA A 60 3.30 -3.93 -6.09
CA ALA A 60 2.67 -4.25 -7.38
C ALA A 60 3.68 -4.70 -8.45
N ARG A 61 4.96 -4.32 -8.36
CA ARG A 61 6.01 -4.79 -9.29
C ARG A 61 6.17 -6.31 -9.33
N TRP A 62 5.75 -6.99 -8.26
CA TRP A 62 5.88 -8.44 -8.12
C TRP A 62 4.68 -9.23 -8.64
N ILE A 63 3.65 -8.56 -9.14
CA ILE A 63 2.45 -9.19 -9.70
C ILE A 63 2.77 -9.66 -11.13
N PRO A 64 2.80 -10.98 -11.41
CA PRO A 64 3.01 -11.48 -12.76
C PRO A 64 1.88 -11.06 -13.70
N ILE A 65 0.65 -11.40 -13.35
CA ILE A 65 -0.59 -10.97 -13.99
C ILE A 65 -1.68 -10.93 -12.93
N SER A 66 -2.47 -9.85 -12.91
CA SER A 66 -3.67 -9.73 -12.08
C SER A 66 -4.90 -9.70 -12.98
N HIS A 67 -5.87 -10.60 -12.75
CA HIS A 67 -7.14 -10.67 -13.49
C HIS A 67 -8.29 -10.01 -12.73
N ASN A 68 -8.07 -9.53 -11.52
CA ASN A 68 -9.09 -8.90 -10.70
C ASN A 68 -9.04 -7.36 -10.68
N VAL A 69 -8.28 -6.75 -11.61
CA VAL A 69 -8.30 -5.30 -11.83
C VAL A 69 -9.33 -4.99 -12.92
N PRO A 70 -10.45 -4.32 -12.61
CA PRO A 70 -11.49 -4.03 -13.59
C PRO A 70 -10.96 -3.24 -14.79
N GLY A 71 -11.43 -3.59 -15.99
CA GLY A 71 -11.02 -2.94 -17.24
C GLY A 71 -9.92 -3.67 -18.01
N PHE A 72 -9.30 -4.71 -17.43
CA PHE A 72 -8.28 -5.54 -18.09
C PHE A 72 -8.78 -6.98 -18.24
N VAL A 73 -9.44 -7.27 -19.34
CA VAL A 73 -10.10 -8.57 -19.62
C VAL A 73 -9.09 -9.72 -19.62
N ASP A 74 -7.91 -9.50 -20.17
CA ASP A 74 -6.84 -10.49 -20.26
C ASP A 74 -5.88 -10.41 -19.05
N GLY A 75 -6.26 -9.67 -18.01
CA GLY A 75 -5.40 -9.33 -16.89
C GLY A 75 -4.35 -8.29 -17.25
N ILE A 76 -3.56 -7.89 -16.24
CA ILE A 76 -2.45 -6.96 -16.42
C ILE A 76 -1.30 -7.31 -15.48
N GLY A 77 -0.07 -7.29 -15.99
CA GLY A 77 1.14 -7.42 -15.18
C GLY A 77 1.36 -6.17 -14.31
N GLY A 78 1.85 -6.36 -13.11
CA GLY A 78 2.10 -5.25 -12.19
C GLY A 78 3.07 -4.20 -12.73
N PRO A 79 4.20 -4.57 -13.33
CA PRO A 79 5.10 -3.61 -13.96
C PRO A 79 4.43 -2.79 -15.07
N GLU A 80 3.59 -3.42 -15.90
CA GLU A 80 2.85 -2.73 -16.95
C GLU A 80 1.80 -1.78 -16.35
N LEU A 81 1.05 -2.22 -15.34
CA LEU A 81 0.09 -1.37 -14.64
C LEU A 81 0.77 -0.13 -14.07
N LEU A 82 1.89 -0.29 -13.35
CA LEU A 82 2.65 0.82 -12.79
C LEU A 82 3.16 1.77 -13.89
N ALA A 83 3.65 1.24 -15.02
CA ALA A 83 4.10 2.05 -16.14
C ALA A 83 2.96 2.88 -16.75
N ARG A 84 1.78 2.30 -16.92
CA ARG A 84 0.57 3.00 -17.42
C ARG A 84 0.12 4.09 -16.45
N MET A 85 0.10 3.80 -15.14
CA MET A 85 -0.25 4.77 -14.12
C MET A 85 0.78 5.90 -14.03
N ARG A 86 2.08 5.59 -14.18
CA ARG A 86 3.16 6.59 -14.24
C ARG A 86 2.98 7.51 -15.45
N SER A 87 2.75 6.95 -16.63
CA SER A 87 2.48 7.76 -17.84
C SER A 87 1.25 8.67 -17.68
N GLN A 88 0.28 8.26 -16.85
CA GLN A 88 -0.86 9.12 -16.56
C GLN A 88 -0.48 10.28 -15.62
N THR A 89 0.41 10.09 -14.65
CA THR A 89 0.93 11.19 -13.82
C THR A 89 1.81 12.14 -14.63
N ASP A 90 2.62 11.61 -15.55
CA ASP A 90 3.47 12.38 -16.45
C ASP A 90 2.67 13.32 -17.35
N ALA A 91 1.47 12.88 -17.81
CA ALA A 91 0.56 13.70 -18.61
C ALA A 91 0.01 14.93 -17.89
N TYR A 92 0.19 15.03 -16.57
CA TYR A 92 -0.16 16.18 -15.73
C TYR A 92 1.07 16.87 -15.14
N ASP A 93 2.27 16.61 -15.67
CA ASP A 93 3.54 17.21 -15.24
C ASP A 93 3.82 17.03 -13.73
N VAL A 94 3.37 15.92 -13.11
CA VAL A 94 3.62 15.64 -11.70
C VAL A 94 5.09 15.22 -11.53
N PRO A 95 5.90 16.00 -10.80
CA PRO A 95 7.28 15.64 -10.57
C PRO A 95 7.39 14.40 -9.68
N VAL A 96 8.40 13.58 -9.96
CA VAL A 96 8.73 12.40 -9.16
C VAL A 96 10.19 12.50 -8.74
N LEU A 97 10.42 12.42 -7.44
CA LEU A 97 11.73 12.28 -6.85
C LEU A 97 12.01 10.80 -6.56
N GLU A 98 12.93 10.21 -7.28
CA GLU A 98 13.39 8.84 -7.01
C GLU A 98 14.30 8.84 -5.78
N ALA A 99 13.72 8.61 -4.62
CA ALA A 99 14.41 8.59 -3.33
C ALA A 99 13.58 7.86 -2.27
N THR A 100 14.25 7.47 -1.18
CA THR A 100 13.58 7.08 0.06
C THR A 100 13.35 8.31 0.92
N VAL A 101 12.18 8.41 1.56
CA VAL A 101 11.94 9.41 2.61
C VAL A 101 12.54 8.89 3.90
N ASP A 102 13.47 9.67 4.47
CA ASP A 102 14.19 9.31 5.68
C ASP A 102 13.47 9.80 6.94
N ASP A 103 12.80 10.96 6.85
CA ASP A 103 12.16 11.61 8.00
C ASP A 103 11.06 12.57 7.55
N ILE A 104 10.06 12.75 8.42
CA ILE A 104 9.01 13.75 8.28
C ILE A 104 8.85 14.46 9.61
N LYS A 105 8.88 15.79 9.60
CA LYS A 105 8.71 16.62 10.80
C LYS A 105 7.53 17.57 10.65
N PRO A 106 6.75 17.78 11.70
CA PRO A 106 5.79 18.88 11.72
C PRO A 106 6.50 20.22 11.55
N ALA A 107 5.93 21.08 10.70
CA ALA A 107 6.34 22.46 10.52
C ALA A 107 5.11 23.36 10.71
N LYS A 108 5.31 24.67 10.82
CA LYS A 108 4.19 25.60 11.00
C LYS A 108 3.27 25.57 9.77
N GLY A 109 2.07 25.02 9.94
CA GLY A 109 1.06 24.90 8.88
C GLY A 109 1.30 23.74 7.89
N GLY A 110 2.18 22.77 8.20
CA GLY A 110 2.48 21.64 7.32
C GLY A 110 3.64 20.78 7.83
N PHE A 111 4.48 20.33 6.91
CA PHE A 111 5.54 19.35 7.16
C PHE A 111 6.83 19.71 6.43
N GLU A 112 7.95 19.29 6.99
CA GLU A 112 9.24 19.12 6.33
C GLU A 112 9.46 17.63 6.06
N VAL A 113 9.70 17.28 4.81
CA VAL A 113 9.95 15.90 4.36
C VAL A 113 11.40 15.81 3.91
N THR A 114 12.18 14.95 4.54
CA THR A 114 13.60 14.74 4.23
C THR A 114 13.77 13.50 3.37
N ALA A 115 14.46 13.65 2.24
CA ALA A 115 14.84 12.57 1.35
C ALA A 115 16.32 12.73 0.94
N GLY A 116 17.20 11.94 1.53
CA GLY A 116 18.64 12.09 1.42
C GLY A 116 19.11 13.46 1.92
N THR A 117 19.67 14.28 1.02
CA THR A 117 20.13 15.64 1.35
C THR A 117 19.07 16.72 1.08
N ARG A 118 17.91 16.38 0.57
CA ARG A 118 16.84 17.31 0.24
C ARG A 118 15.85 17.43 1.38
N VAL A 119 15.49 18.64 1.73
CA VAL A 119 14.36 18.95 2.64
C VAL A 119 13.31 19.66 1.82
N ILE A 120 12.13 19.14 1.81
CA ILE A 120 10.98 19.57 0.99
C ILE A 120 9.85 19.98 1.94
N THR A 121 9.26 21.13 1.71
CA THR A 121 8.15 21.62 2.53
C THR A 121 6.80 21.38 1.85
N ALA A 122 5.83 20.86 2.61
CA ALA A 122 4.48 20.57 2.11
C ALA A 122 3.40 20.90 3.13
N ARG A 123 2.24 21.38 2.67
CA ARG A 123 1.08 21.63 3.55
C ARG A 123 0.44 20.33 4.02
N ARG A 124 0.45 19.30 3.17
CA ARG A 124 -0.12 17.96 3.44
C ARG A 124 0.87 16.89 3.04
N VAL A 125 0.77 15.77 3.73
CA VAL A 125 1.52 14.55 3.38
C VAL A 125 0.55 13.39 3.26
N LEU A 126 0.68 12.61 2.18
CA LEU A 126 -0.01 11.34 1.99
C LEU A 126 0.98 10.19 2.04
N LEU A 127 0.86 9.32 3.01
CA LEU A 127 1.62 8.09 3.12
C LEU A 127 0.95 7.00 2.28
N ALA A 128 1.61 6.58 1.21
CA ALA A 128 1.22 5.48 0.31
C ALA A 128 2.32 4.42 0.27
N THR A 129 2.95 4.17 1.42
CA THR A 129 4.17 3.37 1.60
C THR A 129 3.93 1.86 1.50
N GLY A 130 2.69 1.41 1.69
CA GLY A 130 2.27 0.03 1.48
C GLY A 130 2.84 -0.98 2.48
N ILE A 131 3.02 -2.21 1.99
CA ILE A 131 3.54 -3.36 2.74
C ILE A 131 4.64 -4.08 1.96
N VAL A 132 5.41 -4.90 2.67
CA VAL A 132 6.38 -5.85 2.10
C VAL A 132 5.98 -7.26 2.54
N ASP A 133 5.68 -8.14 1.59
CA ASP A 133 5.32 -9.54 1.88
C ASP A 133 6.51 -10.30 2.47
N ASN A 134 6.25 -11.09 3.52
CA ASN A 134 7.20 -12.07 4.01
C ASN A 134 7.13 -13.31 3.09
N VAL A 135 8.29 -13.73 2.61
CA VAL A 135 8.42 -14.90 1.73
C VAL A 135 9.44 -15.88 2.30
N PRO A 136 9.36 -17.18 1.98
CA PRO A 136 10.40 -18.12 2.38
C PRO A 136 11.74 -17.75 1.73
N GLU A 137 12.83 -18.27 2.27
CA GLU A 137 14.13 -18.15 1.62
C GLU A 137 14.10 -18.83 0.26
N LEU A 138 14.45 -18.08 -0.79
CA LEU A 138 14.37 -18.54 -2.18
C LEU A 138 15.65 -18.18 -2.94
N PRO A 139 16.12 -19.04 -3.84
CA PRO A 139 17.25 -18.71 -4.73
C PRO A 139 16.94 -17.48 -5.62
N SER A 140 15.69 -17.33 -6.04
CA SER A 140 15.21 -16.19 -6.85
C SER A 140 13.71 -16.00 -6.67
N LEU A 141 13.32 -14.94 -5.95
CA LEU A 141 11.92 -14.56 -5.79
C LEU A 141 11.24 -14.31 -7.16
N ALA A 142 11.91 -13.55 -8.03
CA ALA A 142 11.37 -13.23 -9.36
C ALA A 142 11.11 -14.49 -10.19
N ALA A 143 12.04 -15.44 -10.24
CA ALA A 143 11.86 -16.68 -11.00
C ALA A 143 10.68 -17.51 -10.49
N SER A 144 10.49 -17.60 -9.18
CA SER A 144 9.40 -18.35 -8.56
C SER A 144 8.03 -17.68 -8.80
N LEU A 145 7.95 -16.36 -8.69
CA LEU A 145 6.74 -15.59 -8.95
C LEU A 145 6.34 -15.63 -10.43
N TYR A 146 7.24 -15.21 -11.32
CA TYR A 146 6.95 -15.14 -12.76
C TYR A 146 6.86 -16.54 -13.40
N GLY A 147 7.40 -17.57 -12.78
CA GLY A 147 7.19 -18.97 -13.14
C GLY A 147 5.83 -19.53 -12.72
N GLY A 148 5.18 -18.90 -11.75
CA GLY A 148 3.86 -19.26 -11.23
C GLY A 148 3.85 -20.29 -10.12
N ALA A 149 5.02 -20.78 -9.68
CA ALA A 149 5.09 -21.72 -8.55
C ALA A 149 4.91 -21.04 -7.19
N LEU A 150 5.22 -19.74 -7.06
CA LEU A 150 4.97 -18.92 -5.89
C LEU A 150 3.86 -17.92 -6.19
N ARG A 151 2.89 -17.81 -5.29
CA ARG A 151 1.79 -16.84 -5.38
C ARG A 151 1.56 -16.17 -4.04
N LEU A 152 1.45 -14.84 -4.02
CA LEU A 152 1.41 -14.08 -2.77
C LEU A 152 0.00 -13.72 -2.29
N CYS A 153 -1.03 -13.94 -3.11
CA CYS A 153 -2.35 -13.40 -2.82
C CYS A 153 -3.47 -14.35 -3.29
N PRO A 154 -4.04 -15.16 -2.39
CA PRO A 154 -5.15 -16.06 -2.72
C PRO A 154 -6.36 -15.38 -3.37
N ILE A 155 -6.64 -14.12 -2.98
CA ILE A 155 -7.75 -13.34 -3.54
C ILE A 155 -7.45 -12.89 -4.97
N CYS A 156 -6.17 -12.66 -5.30
CA CYS A 156 -5.77 -12.12 -6.60
C CYS A 156 -5.76 -13.19 -7.69
N ASP A 157 -5.30 -14.41 -7.34
CA ASP A 157 -4.97 -15.46 -8.33
C ASP A 157 -5.33 -16.89 -7.88
N GLY A 158 -6.17 -17.03 -6.85
CA GLY A 158 -6.68 -18.34 -6.44
C GLY A 158 -7.52 -19.00 -7.54
N TYR A 159 -8.22 -18.23 -8.37
CA TYR A 159 -8.97 -18.73 -9.50
C TYR A 159 -8.06 -19.44 -10.51
N GLU A 160 -6.88 -18.90 -10.79
CA GLU A 160 -5.87 -19.48 -11.69
C GLU A 160 -5.20 -20.74 -11.11
N ALA A 161 -5.36 -21.00 -9.79
CA ALA A 161 -4.94 -22.24 -9.14
C ALA A 161 -6.01 -23.33 -9.14
N THR A 162 -7.13 -23.15 -9.87
CA THR A 162 -8.23 -24.11 -9.91
C THR A 162 -7.74 -25.50 -10.32
N GLY A 163 -8.03 -26.50 -9.47
CA GLY A 163 -7.66 -27.90 -9.68
C GLY A 163 -6.16 -28.24 -9.53
N GLN A 164 -5.32 -27.25 -9.20
CA GLN A 164 -3.89 -27.47 -8.94
C GLN A 164 -3.67 -28.09 -7.55
N SER A 165 -2.49 -28.70 -7.36
CA SER A 165 -2.01 -29.15 -6.06
C SER A 165 -1.39 -27.93 -5.34
N ILE A 166 -2.08 -27.46 -4.28
CA ILE A 166 -1.76 -26.21 -3.58
C ILE A 166 -1.10 -26.50 -2.24
N ALA A 167 0.07 -25.95 -1.99
CA ALA A 167 0.69 -25.87 -0.69
C ALA A 167 0.45 -24.49 -0.06
N VAL A 168 0.07 -24.45 1.23
CA VAL A 168 -0.05 -23.21 2.01
C VAL A 168 0.95 -23.28 3.15
N TYR A 169 1.95 -22.39 3.14
CA TYR A 169 3.10 -22.45 4.06
C TYR A 169 3.09 -21.26 5.03
N GLY A 170 3.03 -21.55 6.32
CA GLY A 170 3.05 -20.50 7.33
C GLY A 170 2.76 -20.99 8.75
N PRO A 171 2.70 -20.09 9.75
CA PRO A 171 2.23 -20.39 11.09
C PRO A 171 0.83 -21.04 11.04
N PRO A 172 0.54 -22.08 11.86
CA PRO A 172 -0.65 -22.91 11.71
C PRO A 172 -1.96 -22.13 11.61
N GLY A 173 -2.18 -21.14 12.48
CA GLY A 173 -3.43 -20.36 12.49
C GLY A 173 -3.65 -19.54 11.20
N ARG A 174 -2.62 -18.84 10.70
CA ARG A 174 -2.69 -18.05 9.47
C ARG A 174 -2.81 -18.95 8.24
N ALA A 175 -1.96 -19.98 8.16
CA ALA A 175 -1.98 -20.92 7.06
C ALA A 175 -3.33 -21.68 6.95
N ALA A 176 -3.99 -21.97 8.07
CA ALA A 176 -5.29 -22.60 8.08
C ALA A 176 -6.38 -21.72 7.42
N ALA A 177 -6.40 -20.42 7.73
CA ALA A 177 -7.37 -19.49 7.15
C ALA A 177 -7.20 -19.41 5.62
N GLU A 178 -5.97 -19.28 5.14
CA GLU A 178 -5.66 -19.23 3.70
C GLU A 178 -5.94 -20.58 3.01
N ALA A 179 -5.61 -21.70 3.64
CA ALA A 179 -5.92 -23.04 3.10
C ALA A 179 -7.42 -23.26 2.96
N MET A 180 -8.21 -22.84 3.95
CA MET A 180 -9.67 -22.89 3.89
C MET A 180 -10.25 -22.03 2.77
N PHE A 181 -9.68 -20.87 2.51
CA PHE A 181 -10.05 -20.01 1.39
C PHE A 181 -9.73 -20.68 0.05
N LEU A 182 -8.50 -21.19 -0.13
CA LEU A 182 -8.02 -21.83 -1.35
C LEU A 182 -8.74 -23.16 -1.66
N ARG A 183 -9.36 -23.79 -0.64
CA ARG A 183 -10.23 -24.97 -0.83
C ARG A 183 -11.42 -24.70 -1.76
N THR A 184 -11.78 -23.44 -1.98
CA THR A 184 -12.78 -23.01 -2.97
C THR A 184 -12.36 -23.38 -4.40
N TYR A 185 -11.08 -23.38 -4.69
CA TYR A 185 -10.53 -23.54 -6.04
C TYR A 185 -9.96 -24.93 -6.30
N SER A 186 -9.52 -25.65 -5.27
CA SER A 186 -8.95 -26.99 -5.42
C SER A 186 -9.31 -27.90 -4.26
N ASP A 187 -9.49 -29.19 -4.56
CA ASP A 187 -9.63 -30.25 -3.57
C ASP A 187 -8.28 -30.82 -3.10
N ARG A 188 -7.19 -30.38 -3.70
CA ARG A 188 -5.79 -30.79 -3.41
C ARG A 188 -5.03 -29.69 -2.68
N VAL A 189 -5.53 -29.31 -1.50
CA VAL A 189 -4.88 -28.30 -0.65
C VAL A 189 -4.19 -28.97 0.53
N THR A 190 -2.94 -28.61 0.76
CA THR A 190 -2.13 -29.09 1.91
C THR A 190 -1.59 -27.89 2.70
N LEU A 191 -1.82 -27.88 4.00
CA LEU A 191 -1.20 -26.95 4.92
C LEU A 191 0.18 -27.46 5.31
N LEU A 192 1.19 -26.64 5.16
CA LEU A 192 2.60 -26.86 5.55
C LEU A 192 2.91 -25.94 6.73
N PRO A 193 2.96 -26.44 7.97
CA PRO A 193 3.31 -25.60 9.12
C PRO A 193 4.75 -25.09 9.01
N ALA A 194 4.95 -23.77 9.18
CA ALA A 194 6.30 -23.19 9.22
C ALA A 194 6.95 -23.31 10.61
N THR A 195 6.17 -23.61 11.63
CA THR A 195 6.61 -23.74 13.02
C THR A 195 5.99 -25.00 13.65
N SER A 196 6.58 -25.46 14.76
CA SER A 196 6.02 -26.54 15.58
C SER A 196 4.94 -26.07 16.57
N GLU A 197 4.38 -24.89 16.38
CA GLU A 197 3.28 -24.39 17.18
C GLU A 197 2.06 -25.32 17.05
N GLU A 198 1.42 -25.62 18.18
CA GLU A 198 0.22 -26.46 18.18
C GLU A 198 -0.96 -25.72 17.52
N MET A 199 -1.61 -26.44 16.62
CA MET A 199 -2.85 -25.94 15.99
C MET A 199 -4.01 -26.05 16.97
N ASP A 200 -4.85 -25.03 17.04
CA ASP A 200 -6.10 -25.08 17.76
C ASP A 200 -6.92 -26.32 17.31
N PRO A 201 -7.36 -27.21 18.24
CA PRO A 201 -8.12 -28.41 17.89
C PRO A 201 -9.38 -28.14 17.07
N ALA A 202 -10.07 -27.02 17.30
CA ALA A 202 -11.25 -26.63 16.52
C ALA A 202 -10.88 -26.27 15.07
N VAL A 203 -9.73 -25.62 14.86
CA VAL A 203 -9.19 -25.32 13.52
C VAL A 203 -8.77 -26.60 12.82
N ALA A 204 -8.07 -27.51 13.52
CA ALA A 204 -7.68 -28.81 12.97
C ALA A 204 -8.90 -29.64 12.52
N GLU A 205 -9.97 -29.65 13.31
CA GLU A 205 -11.23 -30.32 12.95
C GLU A 205 -11.85 -29.67 11.69
N GLN A 206 -11.85 -28.35 11.57
CA GLN A 206 -12.39 -27.66 10.39
C GLN A 206 -11.61 -28.02 9.11
N LEU A 207 -10.27 -28.06 9.19
CA LEU A 207 -9.43 -28.49 8.07
C LEU A 207 -9.75 -29.92 7.65
N SER A 208 -9.83 -30.83 8.62
CA SER A 208 -10.18 -32.24 8.39
C SER A 208 -11.54 -32.42 7.72
N ARG A 209 -12.58 -31.74 8.21
CA ARG A 209 -13.94 -31.76 7.61
C ARG A 209 -13.95 -31.25 6.17
N ARG A 210 -13.03 -30.35 5.82
CA ARG A 210 -12.90 -29.81 4.45
C ARG A 210 -11.96 -30.63 3.56
N GLY A 211 -11.39 -31.71 4.09
CA GLY A 211 -10.43 -32.56 3.37
C GLY A 211 -9.09 -31.87 3.08
N ILE A 212 -8.71 -30.87 3.89
CA ILE A 212 -7.41 -30.20 3.79
C ILE A 212 -6.40 -31.04 4.60
N ALA A 213 -5.35 -31.51 3.92
CA ALA A 213 -4.27 -32.24 4.57
C ALA A 213 -3.38 -31.27 5.37
N VAL A 214 -2.87 -31.73 6.52
CA VAL A 214 -1.82 -31.03 7.28
C VAL A 214 -0.57 -31.90 7.30
N SER A 215 0.53 -31.36 6.80
CA SER A 215 1.81 -32.08 6.81
C SER A 215 2.52 -31.94 8.17
N PRO A 216 3.48 -32.81 8.49
CA PRO A 216 4.50 -32.47 9.48
C PRO A 216 5.23 -31.19 9.08
N VAL A 217 5.89 -30.51 10.05
CA VAL A 217 6.75 -29.36 9.76
C VAL A 217 7.82 -29.76 8.74
N PRO A 218 7.90 -29.11 7.57
CA PRO A 218 8.88 -29.46 6.57
C PRO A 218 10.31 -29.11 7.02
N THR A 219 11.28 -29.92 6.63
CA THR A 219 12.71 -29.64 6.84
C THR A 219 13.28 -28.77 5.73
N GLU A 220 12.62 -28.74 4.57
CA GLU A 220 13.03 -27.96 3.42
C GLU A 220 11.82 -27.62 2.55
N VAL A 221 11.72 -26.35 2.13
CA VAL A 221 10.73 -25.88 1.16
C VAL A 221 11.50 -25.24 0.00
N ASN A 222 11.50 -25.88 -1.15
CA ASN A 222 12.19 -25.40 -2.35
C ASN A 222 11.15 -25.01 -3.41
N VAL A 223 11.13 -23.72 -3.76
CA VAL A 223 10.22 -23.17 -4.77
C VAL A 223 11.02 -22.88 -6.03
N GLY A 224 10.82 -23.71 -7.03
CA GLY A 224 11.41 -23.54 -8.35
C GLY A 224 10.63 -22.56 -9.24
N HIS A 225 10.87 -22.67 -10.55
CA HIS A 225 10.16 -21.84 -11.52
C HIS A 225 8.70 -22.28 -11.72
N LYS A 226 8.43 -23.60 -11.79
CA LYS A 226 7.11 -24.17 -12.11
C LYS A 226 6.63 -25.26 -11.16
N GLU A 227 7.38 -25.57 -10.14
CA GLU A 227 7.02 -26.58 -9.15
C GLU A 227 7.56 -26.23 -7.77
N VAL A 228 6.91 -26.76 -6.76
CA VAL A 228 7.31 -26.68 -5.35
C VAL A 228 7.69 -28.07 -4.88
N GLN A 229 8.84 -28.21 -4.23
CA GLN A 229 9.30 -29.45 -3.60
C GLN A 229 9.41 -29.21 -2.10
N VAL A 230 8.78 -30.07 -1.32
CA VAL A 230 8.74 -30.00 0.13
C VAL A 230 9.27 -31.31 0.70
N ARG A 231 10.29 -31.23 1.53
CA ARG A 231 10.89 -32.42 2.19
C ARG A 231 10.41 -32.49 3.64
N ALA A 232 9.87 -33.62 4.02
CA ALA A 232 9.54 -33.94 5.40
C ALA A 232 10.75 -34.51 6.16
N ALA A 233 10.65 -34.58 7.50
CA ALA A 233 11.73 -35.09 8.38
C ALA A 233 12.06 -36.56 8.15
N ASP A 234 11.15 -37.37 7.61
CA ASP A 234 11.35 -38.76 7.21
C ASP A 234 12.07 -38.94 5.86
N GLY A 235 12.44 -37.80 5.22
CA GLY A 235 13.12 -37.76 3.92
C GLY A 235 12.18 -37.86 2.72
N VAL A 236 10.88 -38.02 2.92
CA VAL A 236 9.90 -38.03 1.83
C VAL A 236 9.78 -36.62 1.22
N THR A 237 9.86 -36.57 -0.12
CA THR A 237 9.67 -35.30 -0.86
C THR A 237 8.30 -35.33 -1.53
N GLN A 238 7.51 -34.33 -1.22
CA GLN A 238 6.23 -34.07 -1.87
C GLN A 238 6.37 -32.94 -2.89
N ARG A 239 5.54 -32.97 -3.93
CA ARG A 239 5.53 -31.95 -5.00
C ARG A 239 4.16 -31.28 -5.06
N TYR A 240 4.20 -29.97 -5.30
CA TYR A 240 3.00 -29.15 -5.49
C TYR A 240 3.17 -28.28 -6.74
N ASP A 241 2.06 -27.92 -7.36
CA ASP A 241 2.05 -27.04 -8.51
C ASP A 241 2.33 -25.58 -8.08
N VAL A 242 1.81 -25.20 -6.91
CA VAL A 242 1.89 -23.83 -6.40
C VAL A 242 1.98 -23.78 -4.88
N LEU A 243 2.69 -22.77 -4.38
CA LEU A 243 2.79 -22.43 -2.95
C LEU A 243 2.28 -21.02 -2.68
N TYR A 244 1.40 -20.90 -1.68
CA TYR A 244 0.99 -19.66 -1.07
C TYR A 244 1.66 -19.49 0.29
N PRO A 245 2.55 -18.49 0.48
CA PRO A 245 3.18 -18.23 1.77
C PRO A 245 2.22 -17.42 2.64
N ALA A 246 1.66 -18.05 3.65
CA ALA A 246 0.85 -17.42 4.70
C ALA A 246 1.75 -16.83 5.81
N LEU A 247 2.84 -16.15 5.44
CA LEU A 247 3.85 -15.64 6.36
C LEU A 247 3.58 -14.19 6.82
N GLY A 248 2.54 -13.57 6.27
CA GLY A 248 2.20 -12.17 6.54
C GLY A 248 3.05 -11.18 5.78
N ALA A 249 2.97 -9.93 6.19
CA ALA A 249 3.70 -8.83 5.59
C ALA A 249 4.11 -7.81 6.66
N VAL A 250 5.11 -7.01 6.36
CA VAL A 250 5.57 -5.88 7.18
C VAL A 250 4.93 -4.60 6.64
N VAL A 251 4.15 -3.93 7.47
CA VAL A 251 3.52 -2.65 7.13
C VAL A 251 4.58 -1.54 7.20
N GLN A 252 4.67 -0.73 6.14
CA GLN A 252 5.67 0.34 6.04
C GLN A 252 5.15 1.64 6.70
N SER A 253 4.89 1.59 8.03
CA SER A 253 4.28 2.65 8.82
C SER A 253 5.25 3.42 9.72
N ASP A 254 6.56 3.19 9.61
CA ASP A 254 7.55 3.78 10.52
C ASP A 254 7.53 5.32 10.50
N LEU A 255 7.40 5.94 9.33
CA LEU A 255 7.27 7.40 9.21
C LEU A 255 6.06 7.94 9.96
N ALA A 256 4.92 7.23 9.91
CA ALA A 256 3.72 7.58 10.64
C ALA A 256 3.91 7.46 12.16
N ARG A 257 4.54 6.37 12.61
CA ARG A 257 4.81 6.10 14.03
C ARG A 257 5.72 7.15 14.66
N VAL A 258 6.77 7.57 13.94
CA VAL A 258 7.68 8.63 14.41
C VAL A 258 6.94 9.95 14.59
N LEU A 259 5.96 10.26 13.73
CA LEU A 259 5.10 11.43 13.86
C LEU A 259 4.06 11.31 14.98
N GLY A 260 3.86 10.13 15.58
CA GLY A 260 2.84 9.89 16.60
C GLY A 260 1.47 9.56 16.01
N ALA A 261 1.41 9.11 14.76
CA ALA A 261 0.17 8.60 14.18
C ALA A 261 -0.24 7.28 14.86
N GLU A 262 -1.54 7.13 15.09
CA GLU A 262 -2.12 5.91 15.63
C GLU A 262 -1.93 4.75 14.65
N CYS A 263 -1.44 3.62 15.17
CA CYS A 263 -1.28 2.38 14.43
C CYS A 263 -1.87 1.23 15.22
N GLU A 264 -2.45 0.26 14.53
CA GLU A 264 -2.87 -1.00 15.12
C GLU A 264 -1.68 -1.85 15.55
N GLU A 265 -1.94 -2.92 16.30
CA GLU A 265 -0.92 -3.88 16.73
C GLU A 265 -0.17 -4.50 15.54
N ALA A 266 -0.89 -4.79 14.46
CA ALA A 266 -0.33 -5.31 13.20
C ALA A 266 0.50 -4.27 12.42
N GLY A 267 0.50 -3.01 12.85
CA GLY A 267 1.27 -1.92 12.25
C GLY A 267 0.51 -1.07 11.24
N CYS A 268 -0.72 -1.41 10.90
CA CYS A 268 -1.53 -0.62 9.97
C CYS A 268 -1.85 0.75 10.56
N ILE A 269 -1.76 1.80 9.74
CA ILE A 269 -2.10 3.17 10.15
C ILE A 269 -3.61 3.28 10.31
N VAL A 270 -4.06 3.80 11.45
CA VAL A 270 -5.48 4.08 11.69
C VAL A 270 -5.88 5.37 10.99
N VAL A 271 -6.93 5.30 10.17
CA VAL A 271 -7.47 6.45 9.45
C VAL A 271 -8.99 6.53 9.59
N ASP A 272 -9.54 7.72 9.39
CA ASP A 272 -10.98 7.92 9.27
C ASP A 272 -11.51 7.61 7.84
N HIS A 273 -12.81 7.80 7.64
CA HIS A 273 -13.44 7.56 6.32
C HIS A 273 -12.92 8.49 5.21
N GLN A 274 -12.22 9.56 5.53
CA GLN A 274 -11.56 10.48 4.62
C GLN A 274 -10.08 10.15 4.44
N GLN A 275 -9.60 9.05 5.02
CA GLN A 275 -8.20 8.62 5.01
C GLN A 275 -7.26 9.58 5.78
N ARG A 276 -7.80 10.33 6.77
CA ARG A 276 -7.03 11.17 7.67
C ARG A 276 -6.50 10.34 8.84
N THR A 277 -5.27 10.58 9.23
CA THR A 277 -4.74 10.06 10.52
C THR A 277 -5.20 10.98 11.67
N ASN A 278 -4.81 10.63 12.89
CA ASN A 278 -4.97 11.52 14.05
C ASN A 278 -4.03 12.75 14.02
N ILE A 279 -3.10 12.83 13.08
CA ILE A 279 -2.19 13.97 12.87
C ILE A 279 -2.77 14.88 11.80
N GLU A 280 -3.03 16.13 12.15
CA GLU A 280 -3.59 17.11 11.23
C GLU A 280 -2.72 17.28 9.98
N GLY A 281 -3.32 17.17 8.79
CA GLY A 281 -2.62 17.28 7.51
C GLY A 281 -1.88 16.03 7.05
N LEU A 282 -1.83 14.96 7.89
CA LEU A 282 -1.25 13.68 7.51
C LEU A 282 -2.34 12.68 7.13
N TYR A 283 -2.21 12.10 5.95
CA TYR A 283 -3.12 11.11 5.37
C TYR A 283 -2.39 9.79 5.11
N ALA A 284 -3.13 8.70 5.01
CA ALA A 284 -2.58 7.42 4.58
C ALA A 284 -3.56 6.70 3.65
N ALA A 285 -3.03 5.96 2.65
CA ALA A 285 -3.86 5.25 1.68
C ALA A 285 -3.16 4.00 1.12
N GLY A 286 -3.94 3.02 0.70
CA GLY A 286 -3.45 1.74 0.18
C GLY A 286 -3.09 0.76 1.29
N ASP A 287 -2.21 -0.20 0.99
CA ASP A 287 -1.93 -1.35 1.86
C ASP A 287 -1.31 -0.97 3.24
N VAL A 288 -0.91 0.29 3.44
CA VAL A 288 -0.39 0.79 4.73
C VAL A 288 -1.49 1.01 5.77
N VAL A 289 -2.76 1.07 5.37
CA VAL A 289 -3.92 1.17 6.26
C VAL A 289 -4.60 -0.18 6.44
N HIS A 290 -5.43 -0.31 7.47
CA HIS A 290 -6.15 -1.55 7.75
C HIS A 290 -7.32 -1.72 6.80
N GLU A 291 -7.20 -2.60 5.85
CA GLU A 291 -8.27 -3.00 4.93
C GLU A 291 -7.82 -4.22 4.11
N LEU A 292 -8.53 -4.48 3.03
CA LEU A 292 -8.19 -5.49 2.07
C LEU A 292 -7.06 -5.01 1.16
N ASN A 293 -5.90 -5.69 1.19
CA ASN A 293 -4.73 -5.36 0.37
C ASN A 293 -4.95 -5.71 -1.11
N GLN A 294 -5.71 -4.84 -1.80
CA GLN A 294 -6.07 -5.00 -3.20
C GLN A 294 -5.83 -3.70 -3.97
N ILE A 295 -5.45 -3.81 -5.24
CA ILE A 295 -5.24 -2.63 -6.11
C ILE A 295 -6.50 -1.76 -6.13
N SER A 296 -7.69 -2.33 -6.32
CA SER A 296 -8.95 -1.58 -6.38
C SER A 296 -9.26 -0.83 -5.08
N VAL A 297 -8.91 -1.39 -3.91
CA VAL A 297 -9.05 -0.72 -2.61
C VAL A 297 -8.06 0.43 -2.51
N ALA A 298 -6.79 0.20 -2.88
CA ALA A 298 -5.76 1.24 -2.88
C ALA A 298 -6.12 2.44 -3.77
N LEU A 299 -6.71 2.20 -4.96
CA LEU A 299 -7.22 3.25 -5.84
C LEU A 299 -8.38 4.03 -5.18
N GLY A 300 -9.30 3.34 -4.51
CA GLY A 300 -10.42 3.93 -3.79
C GLY A 300 -9.97 4.83 -2.64
N HIS A 301 -9.07 4.31 -1.78
CA HIS A 301 -8.47 5.10 -0.68
C HIS A 301 -7.79 6.36 -1.21
N ALA A 302 -7.01 6.22 -2.27
CA ALA A 302 -6.30 7.34 -2.89
C ALA A 302 -7.24 8.43 -3.41
N ALA A 303 -8.33 8.04 -4.05
CA ALA A 303 -9.35 8.99 -4.55
C ALA A 303 -10.02 9.75 -3.40
N ILE A 304 -10.35 9.05 -2.31
CA ILE A 304 -10.96 9.64 -1.10
C ILE A 304 -9.96 10.61 -0.45
N ALA A 305 -8.72 10.16 -0.19
CA ALA A 305 -7.68 11.00 0.43
C ALA A 305 -7.40 12.25 -0.39
N ALA A 306 -7.18 12.11 -1.70
CA ALA A 306 -6.88 13.23 -2.58
C ALA A 306 -8.02 14.27 -2.64
N THR A 307 -9.27 13.79 -2.64
CA THR A 307 -10.44 14.69 -2.63
C THR A 307 -10.53 15.46 -1.31
N ASP A 308 -10.28 14.80 -0.18
CA ASP A 308 -10.32 15.48 1.11
C ASP A 308 -9.13 16.44 1.30
N ILE A 309 -7.93 16.06 0.85
CA ILE A 309 -6.76 16.95 0.80
C ILE A 309 -7.09 18.21 0.03
N HIS A 310 -7.65 18.09 -1.18
CA HIS A 310 -8.08 19.25 -1.97
C HIS A 310 -9.07 20.13 -1.21
N ASN A 311 -10.12 19.53 -0.65
CA ASN A 311 -11.17 20.25 0.07
C ASN A 311 -10.63 20.94 1.33
N SER A 312 -9.68 20.32 2.05
CA SER A 312 -9.06 20.92 3.24
C SER A 312 -8.21 22.14 2.88
N LEU A 313 -7.43 22.04 1.81
CA LEU A 313 -6.62 23.14 1.28
C LEU A 313 -7.50 24.29 0.78
N ALA A 314 -8.56 24.00 0.02
CA ALA A 314 -9.50 24.99 -0.48
C ALA A 314 -10.17 25.79 0.65
N ARG A 315 -10.59 25.10 1.74
CA ARG A 315 -11.14 25.77 2.93
C ARG A 315 -10.15 26.72 3.59
N GLU A 316 -8.89 26.28 3.74
CA GLU A 316 -7.82 27.12 4.32
C GLU A 316 -7.51 28.34 3.44
N ASP A 317 -7.58 28.18 2.12
CA ASP A 317 -7.31 29.25 1.15
C ASP A 317 -8.52 30.19 0.98
N GLY A 318 -9.67 29.88 1.60
CA GLY A 318 -10.90 30.64 1.48
C GLY A 318 -11.57 30.47 0.10
N GLU A 319 -11.24 29.41 -0.62
CA GLU A 319 -11.89 29.06 -1.89
C GLU A 319 -13.31 28.54 -1.65
N ARG A 320 -14.24 28.88 -2.55
CA ARG A 320 -15.60 28.32 -2.49
C ARG A 320 -15.54 26.87 -2.99
N LEU A 321 -15.93 25.94 -2.13
CA LEU A 321 -16.19 24.57 -2.55
C LEU A 321 -17.51 24.56 -3.33
N GLY A 322 -17.49 24.08 -4.54
CA GLY A 322 -18.66 23.93 -5.41
C GLY A 322 -19.66 22.89 -4.91
#